data_dc4604b3f1b11fc7772f29a7f0bda586
#
_entry.id   dc4604b3f1b11fc7772f29a7f0bda586
#
_cell.length_a   1.000
_cell.length_b   1.000
_cell.length_c   1.000
_cell.angle_alpha   90.00
_cell.angle_beta   90.00
_cell.angle_gamma   90.00
#
_symmetry.space_group_name_H-M   'P 1'
#
loop_
_entity.id
_entity.type
_entity.pdbx_description
1 polymer ?
#
loop_
_entity_poly.entity_id
_entity_poly.type
_entity_poly.pdbx_seq_one_letter_code
_entity_poly.pdbx_strand_id
1 'polypeptide(L)'
;MKLNKNFITHSNGKNHFIVSTGANNFNGMVKLNSTAMFIVICLKKDVTEDEIVSKMLDAYEVDDENARKAVRHVVEQLSSIGAIDR
;
A
#
# COMPACT_ATOMS: atom_id res chain seq x y z
N MET A 1 -5.50 8.47 5.66
CA MET A 1 -4.31 8.37 4.79
C MET A 1 -4.68 7.84 3.43
N LYS A 2 -3.91 8.19 2.43
CA LYS A 2 -4.21 7.93 1.04
C LYS A 2 -2.91 7.83 0.25
N LEU A 3 -2.90 7.02 -0.79
CA LEU A 3 -1.75 6.96 -1.71
C LEU A 3 -1.58 8.32 -2.40
N ASN A 4 -0.35 8.85 -2.38
CA ASN A 4 -0.05 10.12 -3.01
C ASN A 4 -0.27 10.01 -4.52
N LYS A 5 -0.83 11.07 -5.12
CA LYS A 5 -1.18 11.11 -6.55
C LYS A 5 0.02 10.98 -7.49
N ASN A 6 1.23 11.19 -6.98
CA ASN A 6 2.47 11.07 -7.76
C ASN A 6 2.96 9.61 -7.85
N PHE A 7 2.17 8.67 -7.35
CA PHE A 7 2.46 7.24 -7.44
C PHE A 7 1.28 6.53 -8.07
N ILE A 8 1.57 5.59 -8.95
CA ILE A 8 0.56 4.77 -9.61
C ILE A 8 0.88 3.30 -9.38
N THR A 9 -0.15 2.47 -9.44
CA THR A 9 0.02 1.03 -9.34
C THR A 9 0.12 0.41 -10.73
N HIS A 10 0.93 -0.63 -10.85
CA HIS A 10 1.07 -1.38 -12.08
C HIS A 10 1.15 -2.86 -11.74
N SER A 11 0.41 -3.69 -12.48
CA SER A 11 0.46 -5.13 -12.34
C SER A 11 0.72 -5.76 -13.70
N ASN A 12 1.63 -6.74 -13.73
CA ASN A 12 1.96 -7.49 -14.92
C ASN A 12 2.02 -8.98 -14.54
N GLY A 13 0.93 -9.70 -14.80
CA GLY A 13 0.81 -11.08 -14.37
C GLY A 13 0.82 -11.20 -12.86
N LYS A 14 1.80 -11.88 -12.31
CA LYS A 14 1.95 -12.07 -10.86
C LYS A 14 2.78 -10.98 -10.19
N ASN A 15 3.30 -10.04 -10.95
CA ASN A 15 4.15 -8.98 -10.43
C ASN A 15 3.34 -7.72 -10.22
N HIS A 16 3.52 -7.10 -9.06
CA HIS A 16 2.83 -5.87 -8.67
C HIS A 16 3.87 -4.81 -8.31
N PHE A 17 3.62 -3.58 -8.72
CA PHE A 17 4.56 -2.48 -8.52
C PHE A 17 3.83 -1.20 -8.15
N ILE A 18 4.51 -0.35 -7.38
CA ILE A 18 4.22 1.07 -7.29
C ILE A 18 5.28 1.80 -8.11
N VAL A 19 4.85 2.71 -8.95
CA VAL A 19 5.74 3.46 -9.84
C VAL A 19 5.57 4.95 -9.55
N SER A 20 6.69 5.64 -9.38
CA SER A 20 6.70 7.11 -9.27
C SER A 20 6.46 7.72 -10.64
N THR A 21 5.63 8.77 -10.69
CA THR A 21 5.42 9.55 -11.92
C THR A 21 6.57 10.50 -12.21
N GLY A 22 7.56 10.61 -11.31
CA GLY A 22 8.69 11.53 -11.46
C GLY A 22 8.44 12.92 -10.90
N ALA A 23 7.26 13.16 -10.32
CA ALA A 23 6.90 14.49 -9.80
C ALA A 23 7.31 14.69 -8.34
N ASN A 24 8.11 13.79 -7.79
CA ASN A 24 8.58 13.83 -6.40
C ASN A 24 10.06 13.44 -6.33
N ASN A 25 10.62 13.41 -5.12
CA ASN A 25 12.04 13.09 -4.94
C ASN A 25 12.37 11.61 -5.13
N PHE A 26 11.37 10.73 -5.11
CA PHE A 26 11.56 9.31 -5.36
C PHE A 26 11.41 9.03 -6.85
N ASN A 27 12.38 8.34 -7.43
CA ASN A 27 12.42 8.05 -8.86
C ASN A 27 12.62 6.55 -9.04
N GLY A 28 11.63 5.86 -9.63
CA GLY A 28 11.72 4.43 -9.87
C GLY A 28 10.45 3.68 -9.51
N MET A 29 10.59 2.38 -9.20
CA MET A 29 9.47 1.54 -8.85
C MET A 29 9.80 0.64 -7.66
N VAL A 30 8.76 0.27 -6.91
CA VAL A 30 8.87 -0.65 -5.78
C VAL A 30 8.02 -1.88 -6.08
N LYS A 31 8.63 -3.06 -6.00
CA LYS A 31 7.91 -4.31 -6.18
C LYS A 31 7.11 -4.64 -4.92
N LEU A 32 5.87 -5.07 -5.11
CA LEU A 32 4.96 -5.42 -4.03
C LEU A 32 4.57 -6.89 -4.13
N ASN A 33 4.41 -7.56 -2.99
CA ASN A 33 3.75 -8.87 -2.98
C ASN A 33 2.22 -8.67 -3.04
N SER A 34 1.47 -9.76 -3.16
CA SER A 34 0.01 -9.69 -3.27
C SER A 34 -0.65 -9.03 -2.07
N THR A 35 -0.17 -9.30 -0.87
CA THR A 35 -0.71 -8.69 0.36
C THR A 35 -0.47 -7.19 0.37
N ALA A 36 0.74 -6.76 0.02
CA ALA A 36 1.07 -5.34 -0.06
C ALA A 36 0.23 -4.64 -1.13
N MET A 37 0.00 -5.29 -2.26
CA MET A 37 -0.85 -4.74 -3.32
C MET A 37 -2.28 -4.55 -2.85
N PHE A 38 -2.82 -5.51 -2.08
CA PHE A 38 -4.15 -5.37 -1.48
C PHE A 38 -4.23 -4.11 -0.61
N ILE A 39 -3.23 -3.89 0.22
CA ILE A 39 -3.17 -2.71 1.10
C ILE A 39 -3.09 -1.42 0.27
N VAL A 40 -2.27 -1.41 -0.76
CA VAL A 40 -2.13 -0.24 -1.65
C VAL A 40 -3.44 0.08 -2.36
N ILE A 41 -4.18 -0.94 -2.80
CA ILE A 41 -5.49 -0.74 -3.43
C ILE A 41 -6.46 -0.08 -2.43
N CYS A 42 -6.43 -0.50 -1.16
CA CYS A 42 -7.23 0.16 -0.12
C CYS A 42 -6.86 1.65 0.01
N LEU A 43 -5.59 1.98 -0.15
CA LEU A 43 -5.08 3.35 -0.04
C LEU A 43 -5.43 4.24 -1.23
N LYS A 44 -6.07 3.73 -2.27
CA LYS A 44 -6.57 4.56 -3.38
C LYS A 44 -7.70 5.48 -2.94
N LYS A 45 -8.34 5.18 -1.82
CA LYS A 45 -9.31 6.05 -1.14
C LYS A 45 -8.69 6.51 0.17
N ASP A 46 -9.19 7.60 0.70
CA ASP A 46 -8.77 8.05 2.04
C ASP A 46 -9.32 7.07 3.07
N VAL A 47 -8.43 6.35 3.73
CA VAL A 47 -8.79 5.31 4.70
C VAL A 47 -7.89 5.40 5.93
N THR A 48 -8.38 4.83 7.03
CA THR A 48 -7.59 4.69 8.25
C THR A 48 -6.91 3.31 8.26
N GLU A 49 -5.91 3.18 9.13
CA GLU A 49 -5.26 1.87 9.36
C GLU A 49 -6.29 0.82 9.78
N ASP A 50 -7.20 1.18 10.70
CA ASP A 50 -8.23 0.26 11.18
C ASP A 50 -9.15 -0.21 10.05
N GLU A 51 -9.50 0.68 9.13
CA GLU A 51 -10.32 0.30 7.98
C GLU A 51 -9.61 -0.69 7.07
N ILE A 52 -8.32 -0.50 6.85
CA ILE A 52 -7.52 -1.44 6.03
C ILE A 52 -7.43 -2.79 6.73
N VAL A 53 -7.17 -2.80 8.04
CA VAL A 53 -7.10 -4.03 8.83
C VAL A 53 -8.42 -4.78 8.77
N SER A 54 -9.54 -4.07 8.91
CA SER A 54 -10.88 -4.67 8.83
C SER A 54 -11.12 -5.35 7.48
N LYS A 55 -10.75 -4.70 6.40
CA LYS A 55 -10.88 -5.28 5.05
C LYS A 55 -9.98 -6.50 4.87
N MET A 56 -8.78 -6.47 5.45
CA MET A 56 -7.86 -7.60 5.39
C MET A 56 -8.39 -8.80 6.14
N LEU A 57 -9.01 -8.59 7.30
CA LEU A 57 -9.63 -9.67 8.08
C LEU A 57 -10.79 -10.31 7.32
N ASP A 58 -11.52 -9.55 6.51
CA ASP A 58 -12.60 -10.08 5.69
C ASP A 58 -12.08 -10.88 4.49
N ALA A 59 -10.92 -10.52 3.96
CA ALA A 59 -10.39 -11.07 2.71
C ALA A 59 -9.44 -12.26 2.92
N TYR A 60 -8.80 -12.34 4.07
CA TYR A 60 -7.76 -13.33 4.36
C TYR A 60 -7.99 -14.02 5.69
N GLU A 61 -7.51 -15.27 5.81
CA GLU A 61 -7.46 -15.97 7.08
C GLU A 61 -6.22 -15.51 7.86
N VAL A 62 -6.36 -14.41 8.56
CA VAL A 62 -5.28 -13.80 9.33
C VAL A 62 -5.88 -13.22 10.62
N ASP A 63 -5.13 -13.22 11.71
CA ASP A 63 -5.58 -12.58 12.94
C ASP A 63 -5.32 -11.07 12.92
N ASP A 64 -5.97 -10.35 13.84
CA ASP A 64 -5.86 -8.89 13.93
C ASP A 64 -4.42 -8.42 14.10
N GLU A 65 -3.67 -9.07 14.97
CA GLU A 65 -2.28 -8.69 15.25
C GLU A 65 -1.41 -8.77 13.99
N ASN A 66 -1.50 -9.87 13.25
CA ASN A 66 -0.71 -10.07 12.06
C ASN A 66 -1.17 -9.18 10.91
N ALA A 67 -2.48 -8.96 10.78
CA ALA A 67 -3.01 -8.02 9.80
C ALA A 67 -2.50 -6.61 10.07
N ARG A 68 -2.52 -6.19 11.32
CA ARG A 68 -2.05 -4.85 11.73
C ARG A 68 -0.56 -4.66 11.47
N LYS A 69 0.24 -5.68 11.77
CA LYS A 69 1.68 -5.65 11.48
C LYS A 69 1.95 -5.49 9.97
N ALA A 70 1.22 -6.23 9.15
CA ALA A 70 1.36 -6.16 7.70
C ALA A 70 1.00 -4.75 7.18
N VAL A 71 -0.11 -4.19 7.65
CA VAL A 71 -0.56 -2.86 7.24
C VAL A 71 0.48 -1.81 7.65
N ARG A 72 0.95 -1.85 8.88
CA ARG A 72 1.96 -0.89 9.36
C ARG A 72 3.25 -0.98 8.59
N HIS A 73 3.71 -2.19 8.30
CA HIS A 73 4.94 -2.39 7.54
C HIS A 73 4.84 -1.75 6.16
N VAL A 74 3.75 -1.97 5.45
CA VAL A 74 3.53 -1.40 4.12
C VAL A 74 3.41 0.12 4.19
N VAL A 75 2.63 0.62 5.14
CA VAL A 75 2.45 2.08 5.31
C VAL A 75 3.78 2.77 5.62
N GLU A 76 4.59 2.19 6.51
CA GLU A 76 5.91 2.75 6.84
C GLU A 76 6.83 2.74 5.61
N GLN A 77 6.84 1.66 4.86
CA GLN A 77 7.62 1.54 3.64
C GLN A 77 7.23 2.60 2.62
N LEU A 78 5.94 2.78 2.40
CA LEU A 78 5.43 3.77 1.46
C LEU A 78 5.66 5.20 1.97
N SER A 79 5.54 5.42 3.27
CA SER A 79 5.81 6.74 3.87
C SER A 79 7.26 7.14 3.68
N SER A 80 8.19 6.19 3.73
CA SER A 80 9.61 6.47 3.59
C SER A 80 9.99 6.99 2.20
N ILE A 81 9.18 6.71 1.19
CA ILE A 81 9.40 7.21 -0.18
C ILE A 81 8.45 8.35 -0.54
N GLY A 82 7.69 8.86 0.43
CA GLY A 82 6.75 9.95 0.20
C GLY A 82 5.48 9.55 -0.52
N ALA A 83 5.10 8.27 -0.47
CA ALA A 83 3.96 7.77 -1.22
C ALA A 83 2.63 7.85 -0.46
N ILE A 84 2.63 8.28 0.78
CA ILE A 84 1.43 8.36 1.61
C ILE A 84 1.12 9.82 1.96
N ASP A 85 -0.12 10.22 1.70
CA ASP A 85 -0.68 11.47 2.18
C ASP A 85 -1.50 11.20 3.43
N ARG A 86 -1.28 11.99 4.45
CA ARG A 86 -1.99 11.85 5.72
C ARG A 86 -2.96 12.98 5.98
#